data_8aa3ac56e9a4e559e80034ee6e3d4a0a
#
_entry.id   8aa3ac56e9a4e559e80034ee6e3d4a0a
#
_cell.length_a   1.000
_cell.length_b   1.000
_cell.length_c   1.000
_cell.angle_alpha   90.00
_cell.angle_beta   90.00
_cell.angle_gamma   90.00
#
_symmetry.space_group_name_H-M   'P 1'
#
loop_
_entity.id
_entity.type
_entity.pdbx_description
1 polymer ?
#
loop_
_entity_poly.entity_id
_entity_poly.type
_entity_poly.pdbx_seq_one_letter_code
_entity_poly.pdbx_strand_id
1 'polypeptide(L)'
;AGTSIIDKSIIDNYTQAGIQVGAGNTTISNSTIASSTRGISVSGNSNLTLNNNTFANNIIAADIYATVNFTHSNNTSESGTVRGFRIWGDIIRNTLWTPDNMPYIVSGYLNVSAGNTLTIKPGAIIKFAHFQSMLNVSGTLNVEGEKENKVYFTSLKDDEVAGDTNGNSNATLPAKNDWLSILLNPGATANIDNAIIKYGGYTQYYTYYGAINNKGNLNLTNSELTKNGAYGIYQLAGRSNIDKTIISEHYLGIVLSTGSSFLTVHNSSIFNNISHGIVNLSPNIIDATNNWWGDNSGPTTPSNLGGKGQSIYGNILYDPWIGKTSPNRAPILS
;
A
#
# COMPACT_ATOMS: atom_id res chain seq x y z
N ALA A 1 -27.23 -21.81 -8.13
CA ALA A 1 -26.33 -21.81 -6.97
C ALA A 1 -27.17 -21.76 -5.71
N GLY A 2 -26.86 -22.59 -4.70
CA GLY A 2 -27.57 -22.60 -3.42
C GLY A 2 -27.29 -21.36 -2.58
N THR A 3 -28.18 -21.08 -1.63
CA THR A 3 -27.96 -20.06 -0.59
C THR A 3 -27.82 -20.77 0.75
N SER A 4 -26.79 -20.41 1.51
CA SER A 4 -26.54 -20.91 2.86
C SER A 4 -26.54 -19.74 3.85
N ILE A 5 -27.18 -19.91 4.98
CA ILE A 5 -27.21 -18.93 6.06
C ILE A 5 -26.75 -19.63 7.35
N ILE A 6 -25.77 -19.05 8.00
CA ILE A 6 -25.27 -19.46 9.32
C ILE A 6 -25.43 -18.23 10.22
N ASP A 7 -26.24 -18.34 11.24
CA ASP A 7 -26.50 -17.25 12.18
C ASP A 7 -26.47 -17.75 13.62
N LYS A 8 -25.94 -16.93 14.53
CA LYS A 8 -25.89 -17.21 15.98
C LYS A 8 -25.38 -18.61 16.32
N SER A 9 -24.32 -19.03 15.63
CA SER A 9 -23.76 -20.38 15.71
C SER A 9 -22.35 -20.36 16.32
N ILE A 10 -21.99 -21.48 16.97
CA ILE A 10 -20.60 -21.75 17.38
C ILE A 10 -20.08 -22.89 16.52
N ILE A 11 -18.95 -22.66 15.83
CA ILE A 11 -18.30 -23.61 14.95
C ILE A 11 -16.85 -23.75 15.47
N ASP A 12 -16.51 -24.91 15.99
CA ASP A 12 -15.29 -25.12 16.76
C ASP A 12 -14.62 -26.46 16.47
N ASN A 13 -13.28 -26.51 16.62
CA ASN A 13 -12.48 -27.74 16.58
C ASN A 13 -12.42 -28.49 15.23
N TYR A 14 -12.19 -27.79 14.12
CA TYR A 14 -12.00 -28.43 12.81
C TYR A 14 -10.51 -28.47 12.40
N THR A 15 -10.03 -29.63 11.98
CA THR A 15 -8.62 -29.82 11.59
C THR A 15 -8.23 -29.07 10.33
N GLN A 16 -9.17 -28.76 9.45
CA GLN A 16 -8.90 -28.02 8.19
C GLN A 16 -9.59 -26.67 8.19
N ALA A 17 -10.91 -26.63 8.00
CA ALA A 17 -11.69 -25.40 7.98
C ALA A 17 -12.97 -25.59 8.78
N GLY A 18 -13.31 -24.61 9.63
CA GLY A 18 -14.59 -24.57 10.32
C GLY A 18 -15.74 -24.47 9.31
N ILE A 19 -15.60 -23.58 8.34
CA ILE A 19 -16.56 -23.44 7.23
C ILE A 19 -15.78 -23.44 5.91
N GLN A 20 -16.23 -24.29 4.97
CA GLN A 20 -15.68 -24.31 3.63
C GLN A 20 -16.77 -23.96 2.60
N VAL A 21 -16.49 -22.95 1.77
CA VAL A 21 -17.40 -22.47 0.72
C VAL A 21 -16.73 -22.61 -0.65
N GLY A 22 -17.28 -23.44 -1.52
CA GLY A 22 -16.77 -23.64 -2.89
C GLY A 22 -17.57 -22.93 -3.97
N ALA A 23 -18.85 -22.69 -3.74
CA ALA A 23 -19.76 -22.03 -4.69
C ALA A 23 -21.05 -21.55 -4.00
N GLY A 24 -21.76 -20.62 -4.66
CA GLY A 24 -23.07 -20.14 -4.21
C GLY A 24 -23.01 -18.88 -3.35
N ASN A 25 -24.10 -18.60 -2.66
CA ASN A 25 -24.24 -17.46 -1.78
C ASN A 25 -24.18 -17.93 -0.33
N THR A 26 -23.27 -17.40 0.46
CA THR A 26 -23.13 -17.74 1.88
C THR A 26 -23.14 -16.48 2.71
N THR A 27 -24.02 -16.44 3.70
CA THR A 27 -24.05 -15.40 4.72
C THR A 27 -23.76 -16.02 6.09
N ILE A 28 -22.81 -15.47 6.80
CA ILE A 28 -22.44 -15.89 8.16
C ILE A 28 -22.54 -14.65 9.04
N SER A 29 -23.36 -14.74 10.08
CA SER A 29 -23.62 -13.60 10.97
C SER A 29 -23.68 -14.01 12.43
N ASN A 30 -23.29 -13.05 13.30
CA ASN A 30 -23.44 -13.17 14.75
C ASN A 30 -22.87 -14.48 15.33
N SER A 31 -21.85 -15.05 14.71
CA SER A 31 -21.36 -16.40 15.00
C SER A 31 -19.90 -16.37 15.49
N THR A 32 -19.53 -17.38 16.28
CA THR A 32 -18.16 -17.63 16.71
C THR A 32 -17.59 -18.78 15.91
N ILE A 33 -16.44 -18.54 15.26
CA ILE A 33 -15.72 -19.54 14.49
C ILE A 33 -14.34 -19.71 15.13
N ALA A 34 -14.06 -20.90 15.65
CA ALA A 34 -12.90 -21.07 16.53
C ALA A 34 -12.07 -22.34 16.27
N SER A 35 -10.86 -22.37 16.82
CA SER A 35 -9.97 -23.53 17.00
C SER A 35 -9.80 -24.40 15.74
N SER A 36 -9.65 -23.75 14.59
CA SER A 36 -9.51 -24.42 13.29
C SER A 36 -8.23 -23.96 12.57
N THR A 37 -7.70 -24.78 11.65
CA THR A 37 -6.59 -24.32 10.78
C THR A 37 -7.00 -23.09 9.97
N ARG A 38 -8.21 -23.11 9.42
CA ARG A 38 -8.89 -21.93 8.83
C ARG A 38 -10.26 -21.79 9.47
N GLY A 39 -10.58 -20.65 10.04
CA GLY A 39 -11.94 -20.41 10.52
C GLY A 39 -12.91 -20.55 9.35
N ILE A 40 -12.68 -19.78 8.28
CA ILE A 40 -13.41 -19.88 7.02
C ILE A 40 -12.43 -20.06 5.87
N SER A 41 -12.77 -20.92 4.90
CA SER A 41 -12.04 -21.08 3.64
C SER A 41 -13.02 -20.94 2.46
N VAL A 42 -12.78 -19.94 1.59
CA VAL A 42 -13.70 -19.62 0.49
C VAL A 42 -12.94 -19.52 -0.83
N SER A 43 -13.45 -20.21 -1.84
CA SER A 43 -12.87 -20.23 -3.18
C SER A 43 -13.95 -20.21 -4.27
N GLY A 44 -13.51 -20.15 -5.52
CA GLY A 44 -14.39 -20.15 -6.69
C GLY A 44 -15.17 -18.84 -6.86
N ASN A 45 -16.20 -18.87 -7.71
CA ASN A 45 -17.09 -17.75 -7.96
C ASN A 45 -18.24 -17.71 -6.93
N SER A 46 -17.89 -17.53 -5.66
CA SER A 46 -18.83 -17.47 -4.55
C SER A 46 -19.17 -16.03 -4.19
N ASN A 47 -20.33 -15.83 -3.56
CA ASN A 47 -20.64 -14.62 -2.83
C ASN A 47 -20.57 -14.92 -1.33
N LEU A 48 -19.78 -14.17 -0.60
CA LEU A 48 -19.60 -14.31 0.84
C LEU A 48 -19.98 -13.01 1.55
N THR A 49 -20.82 -13.13 2.56
CA THR A 49 -21.15 -12.03 3.46
C THR A 49 -20.80 -12.43 4.89
N LEU A 50 -19.98 -11.65 5.57
CA LEU A 50 -19.58 -11.86 6.96
C LEU A 50 -19.96 -10.65 7.81
N ASN A 51 -20.86 -10.81 8.78
CA ASN A 51 -21.30 -9.71 9.61
C ASN A 51 -21.31 -10.07 11.10
N ASN A 52 -20.67 -9.25 11.94
CA ASN A 52 -20.67 -9.40 13.40
C ASN A 52 -20.14 -10.77 13.87
N ASN A 53 -19.15 -11.35 13.21
CA ASN A 53 -18.57 -12.63 13.61
C ASN A 53 -17.31 -12.44 14.45
N THR A 54 -17.07 -13.40 15.35
CA THR A 54 -15.85 -13.49 16.16
C THR A 54 -15.04 -14.70 15.71
N PHE A 55 -13.76 -14.46 15.38
CA PHE A 55 -12.80 -15.51 15.08
C PHE A 55 -11.85 -15.67 16.27
N ALA A 56 -11.70 -16.89 16.81
CA ALA A 56 -10.87 -17.17 17.96
C ALA A 56 -10.00 -18.40 17.76
N ASN A 57 -8.73 -18.35 18.14
CA ASN A 57 -7.78 -19.47 18.09
C ASN A 57 -7.65 -20.20 16.75
N ASN A 58 -7.99 -19.54 15.63
CA ASN A 58 -7.74 -20.10 14.32
C ASN A 58 -6.29 -19.80 13.90
N ILE A 59 -5.63 -20.71 13.16
CA ILE A 59 -4.35 -20.36 12.54
C ILE A 59 -4.57 -19.23 11.54
N ILE A 60 -5.64 -19.29 10.74
CA ILE A 60 -6.06 -18.23 9.84
C ILE A 60 -7.54 -17.95 10.09
N ALA A 61 -7.89 -16.71 10.43
CA ALA A 61 -9.28 -16.35 10.70
C ALA A 61 -10.17 -16.58 9.47
N ALA A 62 -9.87 -15.97 8.35
CA ALA A 62 -10.59 -16.18 7.08
C ALA A 62 -9.61 -16.23 5.91
N ASP A 63 -9.72 -17.25 5.08
CA ASP A 63 -8.90 -17.49 3.88
C ASP A 63 -9.76 -17.40 2.63
N ILE A 64 -9.60 -16.31 1.87
CA ILE A 64 -10.53 -15.90 0.82
C ILE A 64 -9.76 -15.76 -0.50
N TYR A 65 -10.13 -16.54 -1.51
CA TYR A 65 -9.61 -16.36 -2.86
C TYR A 65 -10.22 -15.10 -3.51
N ALA A 66 -9.41 -14.30 -4.17
CA ALA A 66 -9.81 -12.96 -4.64
C ALA A 66 -10.91 -12.96 -5.73
N THR A 67 -11.25 -14.12 -6.33
CA THR A 67 -12.41 -14.25 -7.22
C THR A 67 -13.75 -14.22 -6.48
N VAL A 68 -13.75 -14.36 -5.15
CA VAL A 68 -14.95 -14.31 -4.31
C VAL A 68 -15.50 -12.87 -4.27
N ASN A 69 -16.81 -12.72 -4.46
CA ASN A 69 -17.49 -11.47 -4.18
C ASN A 69 -17.72 -11.37 -2.67
N PHE A 70 -16.89 -10.59 -2.00
CA PHE A 70 -16.80 -10.56 -0.55
C PHE A 70 -17.32 -9.23 0.01
N THR A 71 -18.26 -9.31 0.93
CA THR A 71 -18.76 -8.19 1.72
C THR A 71 -18.70 -8.52 3.21
N HIS A 72 -18.44 -7.53 4.04
CA HIS A 72 -18.26 -7.75 5.48
C HIS A 72 -18.55 -6.49 6.30
N SER A 73 -18.82 -6.69 7.57
CA SER A 73 -18.91 -5.62 8.56
C SER A 73 -18.76 -6.15 9.99
N ASN A 74 -18.08 -5.39 10.85
CA ASN A 74 -17.98 -5.61 12.30
C ASN A 74 -17.49 -7.01 12.70
N ASN A 75 -16.58 -7.62 11.94
CA ASN A 75 -15.97 -8.88 12.33
C ASN A 75 -14.73 -8.63 13.20
N THR A 76 -14.47 -9.52 14.14
CA THR A 76 -13.31 -9.43 15.04
C THR A 76 -12.51 -10.72 15.03
N SER A 77 -11.20 -10.61 15.25
CA SER A 77 -10.33 -11.75 15.48
C SER A 77 -9.56 -11.55 16.78
N GLU A 78 -9.92 -12.31 17.80
CA GLU A 78 -9.39 -12.15 19.17
C GLU A 78 -8.03 -12.84 19.34
N SER A 79 -7.84 -13.97 18.67
CA SER A 79 -6.64 -14.79 18.80
C SER A 79 -6.39 -15.63 17.55
N GLY A 80 -5.18 -16.15 17.40
CA GLY A 80 -4.75 -16.92 16.22
C GLY A 80 -3.47 -16.37 15.63
N THR A 81 -2.98 -16.95 14.53
CA THR A 81 -1.71 -16.57 13.88
C THR A 81 -1.91 -15.54 12.77
N VAL A 82 -3.02 -15.58 12.03
CA VAL A 82 -3.38 -14.62 11.00
C VAL A 82 -4.77 -14.07 11.31
N ARG A 83 -4.78 -12.90 11.95
CA ARG A 83 -6.00 -12.27 12.49
C ARG A 83 -6.53 -11.23 11.52
N GLY A 84 -7.05 -11.70 10.40
CA GLY A 84 -7.56 -10.84 9.33
C GLY A 84 -8.18 -11.64 8.20
N PHE A 85 -8.63 -10.95 7.16
CA PHE A 85 -9.07 -11.54 5.91
C PHE A 85 -7.86 -11.79 5.04
N ARG A 86 -7.32 -13.03 5.03
CA ARG A 86 -6.22 -13.41 4.15
C ARG A 86 -6.74 -13.52 2.72
N ILE A 87 -6.21 -12.70 1.82
CA ILE A 87 -6.65 -12.61 0.42
C ILE A 87 -5.47 -12.84 -0.51
N TRP A 88 -5.69 -13.62 -1.57
CA TRP A 88 -4.71 -13.96 -2.60
C TRP A 88 -5.39 -14.35 -3.91
N GLY A 89 -4.63 -14.28 -5.03
CA GLY A 89 -5.13 -14.64 -6.35
C GLY A 89 -5.60 -13.44 -7.17
N ASP A 90 -6.63 -13.63 -7.99
CA ASP A 90 -7.02 -12.67 -9.03
C ASP A 90 -8.36 -11.99 -8.73
N ILE A 91 -8.34 -10.67 -8.67
CA ILE A 91 -9.54 -9.83 -8.68
C ILE A 91 -10.00 -9.70 -10.13
N ILE A 92 -11.09 -10.40 -10.47
CA ILE A 92 -11.64 -10.53 -11.83
C ILE A 92 -12.95 -9.73 -12.01
N ARG A 93 -13.27 -8.88 -11.07
CA ARG A 93 -14.45 -7.99 -11.06
C ARG A 93 -14.14 -6.71 -10.32
N ASN A 94 -14.97 -5.69 -10.51
CA ASN A 94 -14.88 -4.50 -9.67
C ASN A 94 -15.13 -4.88 -8.22
N THR A 95 -14.17 -4.59 -7.37
CA THR A 95 -14.13 -5.02 -5.97
C THR A 95 -14.02 -3.79 -5.07
N LEU A 96 -14.78 -3.78 -3.99
CA LEU A 96 -14.78 -2.74 -2.98
C LEU A 96 -14.25 -3.30 -1.66
N TRP A 97 -13.21 -2.68 -1.13
CA TRP A 97 -12.72 -2.94 0.22
C TRP A 97 -13.09 -1.81 1.15
N THR A 98 -13.85 -2.13 2.17
CA THR A 98 -14.28 -1.22 3.22
C THR A 98 -13.51 -1.47 4.52
N PRO A 99 -13.40 -0.50 5.44
CA PRO A 99 -12.79 -0.75 6.74
C PRO A 99 -13.59 -1.78 7.54
N ASP A 100 -12.88 -2.56 8.35
CA ASP A 100 -13.45 -3.48 9.36
C ASP A 100 -12.52 -3.49 10.58
N ASN A 101 -12.92 -4.13 11.66
CA ASN A 101 -12.01 -4.38 12.80
C ASN A 101 -10.91 -5.41 12.46
N MET A 102 -11.05 -6.12 11.35
CA MET A 102 -10.07 -7.04 10.80
C MET A 102 -9.41 -6.45 9.55
N PRO A 103 -8.07 -6.46 9.42
CA PRO A 103 -7.38 -5.99 8.22
C PRO A 103 -7.49 -7.00 7.07
N TYR A 104 -7.27 -6.51 5.86
CA TYR A 104 -6.98 -7.35 4.69
C TYR A 104 -5.51 -7.77 4.74
N ILE A 105 -5.25 -9.07 4.60
CA ILE A 105 -3.89 -9.63 4.64
C ILE A 105 -3.57 -10.24 3.28
N VAL A 106 -2.75 -9.53 2.52
CA VAL A 106 -2.28 -10.00 1.21
C VAL A 106 -1.19 -11.05 1.41
N SER A 107 -1.43 -12.27 0.94
CA SER A 107 -0.49 -13.39 1.05
C SER A 107 -0.07 -13.87 -0.33
N GLY A 108 1.17 -13.58 -0.72
CA GLY A 108 1.68 -13.83 -2.07
C GLY A 108 1.19 -12.78 -3.07
N TYR A 109 0.77 -13.22 -4.25
CA TYR A 109 0.32 -12.32 -5.32
C TYR A 109 -1.17 -12.05 -5.21
N LEU A 110 -1.53 -10.78 -5.23
CA LEU A 110 -2.89 -10.32 -5.41
C LEU A 110 -2.93 -9.48 -6.70
N ASN A 111 -3.67 -9.93 -7.70
CA ASN A 111 -3.69 -9.31 -9.03
C ASN A 111 -5.01 -8.59 -9.26
N VAL A 112 -4.97 -7.32 -9.60
CA VAL A 112 -6.12 -6.61 -10.17
C VAL A 112 -6.08 -6.78 -11.68
N SER A 113 -6.94 -7.63 -12.22
CA SER A 113 -6.96 -7.97 -13.63
C SER A 113 -7.35 -6.77 -14.51
N ALA A 114 -6.85 -6.74 -15.73
CA ALA A 114 -7.19 -5.68 -16.69
C ALA A 114 -8.71 -5.52 -16.86
N GLY A 115 -9.17 -4.28 -16.96
CA GLY A 115 -10.59 -3.94 -17.06
C GLY A 115 -11.35 -3.96 -15.73
N ASN A 116 -10.72 -4.36 -14.63
CA ASN A 116 -11.35 -4.37 -13.31
C ASN A 116 -10.75 -3.31 -12.39
N THR A 117 -11.53 -2.92 -11.39
CA THR A 117 -11.14 -1.91 -10.42
C THR A 117 -11.16 -2.49 -9.00
N LEU A 118 -10.08 -2.29 -8.25
CA LEU A 118 -10.07 -2.40 -6.81
C LEU A 118 -10.21 -1.01 -6.20
N THR A 119 -11.29 -0.78 -5.47
CA THR A 119 -11.52 0.45 -4.71
C THR A 119 -11.34 0.16 -3.22
N ILE A 120 -10.50 0.95 -2.56
CA ILE A 120 -10.19 0.83 -1.12
C ILE A 120 -10.67 2.09 -0.42
N LYS A 121 -11.58 1.93 0.53
CA LYS A 121 -12.26 3.02 1.23
C LYS A 121 -11.46 3.55 2.43
N PRO A 122 -11.77 4.77 2.90
CA PRO A 122 -11.08 5.40 4.03
C PRO A 122 -11.05 4.48 5.26
N GLY A 123 -9.91 4.43 5.95
CA GLY A 123 -9.70 3.64 7.16
C GLY A 123 -9.42 2.15 6.91
N ALA A 124 -9.46 1.67 5.67
CA ALA A 124 -9.09 0.28 5.39
C ALA A 124 -7.59 0.04 5.61
N ILE A 125 -7.25 -1.13 6.16
CA ILE A 125 -5.89 -1.52 6.49
C ILE A 125 -5.51 -2.74 5.67
N ILE A 126 -4.44 -2.62 4.90
CA ILE A 126 -3.88 -3.67 4.06
C ILE A 126 -2.51 -4.05 4.61
N LYS A 127 -2.36 -5.28 5.07
CA LYS A 127 -1.09 -5.83 5.55
C LYS A 127 -0.57 -6.89 4.59
N PHE A 128 0.73 -6.93 4.39
CA PHE A 128 1.39 -7.90 3.54
C PHE A 128 2.09 -8.96 4.39
N ALA A 129 1.82 -10.24 4.09
CA ALA A 129 2.20 -11.36 4.95
C ALA A 129 3.71 -11.65 4.97
N HIS A 130 4.42 -11.42 3.85
CA HIS A 130 5.85 -11.74 3.73
C HIS A 130 6.49 -11.04 2.51
N PHE A 131 7.81 -11.13 2.40
CA PHE A 131 8.64 -10.44 1.40
C PHE A 131 8.26 -10.69 -0.08
N GLN A 132 7.54 -11.75 -0.39
CA GLN A 132 7.03 -12.02 -1.75
C GLN A 132 5.59 -11.50 -1.94
N SER A 133 4.96 -10.98 -0.91
CA SER A 133 3.60 -10.47 -1.03
C SER A 133 3.59 -9.15 -1.81
N MET A 134 2.70 -9.03 -2.79
CA MET A 134 2.57 -7.85 -3.63
C MET A 134 1.14 -7.63 -4.11
N LEU A 135 0.83 -6.37 -4.38
CA LEU A 135 -0.36 -5.97 -5.13
C LEU A 135 0.06 -5.66 -6.57
N ASN A 136 -0.34 -6.53 -7.50
CA ASN A 136 -0.04 -6.40 -8.92
C ASN A 136 -1.26 -5.86 -9.66
N VAL A 137 -1.14 -4.70 -10.31
CA VAL A 137 -2.26 -3.99 -10.92
C VAL A 137 -2.08 -3.96 -12.43
N SER A 138 -3.00 -4.61 -13.14
CA SER A 138 -3.16 -4.49 -14.60
C SER A 138 -4.44 -3.71 -14.97
N GLY A 139 -5.35 -3.55 -14.05
CA GLY A 139 -6.56 -2.75 -14.14
C GLY A 139 -6.42 -1.38 -13.45
N THR A 140 -7.37 -1.06 -12.59
CA THR A 140 -7.40 0.20 -11.84
C THR A 140 -7.35 -0.04 -10.34
N LEU A 141 -6.51 0.70 -9.63
CA LEU A 141 -6.47 0.79 -8.18
C LEU A 141 -6.93 2.19 -7.76
N ASN A 142 -8.04 2.28 -7.03
CA ASN A 142 -8.49 3.52 -6.41
C ASN A 142 -8.37 3.40 -4.89
N VAL A 143 -7.53 4.22 -4.27
CA VAL A 143 -7.38 4.35 -2.83
C VAL A 143 -7.95 5.69 -2.42
N GLU A 144 -9.07 5.65 -1.71
CA GLU A 144 -9.89 6.82 -1.39
C GLU A 144 -9.77 7.15 0.10
N GLY A 145 -8.55 7.29 0.62
CA GLY A 145 -8.33 7.69 2.00
C GLY A 145 -8.81 9.12 2.28
N GLU A 146 -9.00 9.43 3.53
CA GLU A 146 -9.31 10.76 4.04
C GLU A 146 -8.25 11.19 5.05
N LYS A 147 -8.13 12.50 5.27
CA LYS A 147 -7.10 13.07 6.16
C LYS A 147 -7.08 12.41 7.54
N GLU A 148 -8.24 12.18 8.13
CA GLU A 148 -8.40 11.58 9.47
C GLU A 148 -8.60 10.06 9.42
N ASN A 149 -8.86 9.49 8.25
CA ASN A 149 -9.09 8.06 8.01
C ASN A 149 -8.23 7.57 6.84
N LYS A 150 -6.91 7.58 7.02
CA LYS A 150 -5.97 7.14 5.99
C LYS A 150 -6.09 5.65 5.70
N VAL A 151 -5.75 5.27 4.47
CA VAL A 151 -5.57 3.88 4.10
C VAL A 151 -4.12 3.45 4.38
N TYR A 152 -3.92 2.28 4.96
CA TYR A 152 -2.59 1.77 5.29
C TYR A 152 -2.20 0.60 4.40
N PHE A 153 -0.98 0.66 3.85
CA PHE A 153 -0.28 -0.47 3.24
C PHE A 153 0.98 -0.72 4.06
N THR A 154 1.02 -1.83 4.78
CA THR A 154 2.07 -2.08 5.77
C THR A 154 2.44 -3.56 5.89
N SER A 155 3.44 -3.88 6.72
CA SER A 155 3.82 -5.25 7.05
C SER A 155 2.79 -5.92 7.97
N LEU A 156 2.63 -7.24 7.85
CA LEU A 156 1.88 -8.04 8.82
C LEU A 156 2.47 -7.93 10.25
N LYS A 157 3.76 -7.62 10.37
CA LYS A 157 4.48 -7.44 11.64
C LYS A 157 4.27 -6.06 12.28
N ASP A 158 3.51 -5.17 11.65
CA ASP A 158 3.28 -3.82 12.13
C ASP A 158 2.11 -3.78 13.12
N ASP A 159 2.42 -4.00 14.38
CA ASP A 159 1.42 -4.05 15.45
C ASP A 159 0.91 -2.66 15.88
N GLU A 160 1.56 -1.57 15.42
CA GLU A 160 1.06 -0.21 15.64
C GLU A 160 -0.24 0.05 14.84
N VAL A 161 -0.47 -0.72 13.78
CA VAL A 161 -1.64 -0.59 12.91
C VAL A 161 -2.50 -1.85 13.03
N ALA A 162 -3.73 -1.73 13.47
CA ALA A 162 -4.69 -2.82 13.72
C ALA A 162 -4.21 -3.86 14.76
N GLY A 163 -3.22 -3.56 15.58
CA GLY A 163 -2.73 -4.45 16.65
C GLY A 163 -1.98 -5.68 16.15
N ASP A 164 -1.76 -6.63 17.04
CA ASP A 164 -1.04 -7.89 16.81
C ASP A 164 -1.83 -8.84 15.92
N THR A 165 -1.76 -8.61 14.62
CA THR A 165 -2.49 -9.40 13.61
C THR A 165 -1.74 -10.64 13.15
N ASN A 166 -0.48 -10.83 13.54
CA ASN A 166 0.31 -12.04 13.32
C ASN A 166 0.36 -12.97 14.53
N GLY A 167 -0.29 -12.61 15.64
CA GLY A 167 -0.49 -13.44 16.80
C GLY A 167 0.78 -13.79 17.58
N ASN A 168 1.81 -12.95 17.51
CA ASN A 168 3.10 -13.22 18.15
C ASN A 168 3.50 -12.20 19.24
N SER A 169 2.57 -11.31 19.61
CA SER A 169 2.83 -10.16 20.45
C SER A 169 3.95 -9.30 19.83
N ASN A 170 4.92 -8.87 20.55
CA ASN A 170 6.05 -8.10 20.00
C ASN A 170 7.28 -8.96 19.63
N ALA A 171 7.10 -10.24 19.31
CA ALA A 171 8.23 -11.12 18.97
C ALA A 171 8.88 -10.77 17.62
N THR A 172 8.15 -10.12 16.72
CA THR A 172 8.69 -9.58 15.47
C THR A 172 8.29 -8.12 15.32
N LEU A 173 9.20 -7.31 14.77
CA LEU A 173 8.96 -5.91 14.45
C LEU A 173 8.94 -5.72 12.94
N PRO A 174 8.18 -4.73 12.44
CA PRO A 174 8.18 -4.42 11.02
C PRO A 174 9.51 -3.83 10.60
N ALA A 175 9.97 -4.19 9.41
CA ALA A 175 11.23 -3.73 8.84
C ALA A 175 11.09 -3.43 7.35
N LYS A 176 11.99 -2.60 6.83
CA LYS A 176 12.14 -2.39 5.39
C LYS A 176 12.27 -3.74 4.68
N ASN A 177 11.69 -3.89 3.51
CA ASN A 177 11.68 -5.10 2.69
C ASN A 177 10.78 -6.25 3.23
N ASP A 178 9.88 -5.99 4.14
CA ASP A 178 8.95 -7.01 4.63
C ASP A 178 7.96 -7.49 3.56
N TRP A 179 7.69 -6.66 2.55
CA TRP A 179 6.85 -7.03 1.41
C TRP A 179 7.39 -6.42 0.11
N LEU A 180 6.93 -6.95 -1.03
CA LEU A 180 7.57 -6.69 -2.31
C LEU A 180 7.22 -5.30 -2.84
N SER A 181 5.99 -5.04 -3.26
CA SER A 181 5.63 -3.80 -3.95
C SER A 181 4.13 -3.69 -4.26
N ILE A 182 3.69 -2.47 -4.54
CA ILE A 182 2.55 -2.19 -5.42
C ILE A 182 3.12 -2.03 -6.82
N LEU A 183 2.82 -2.96 -7.73
CA LEU A 183 3.31 -2.94 -9.11
C LEU A 183 2.19 -2.52 -10.07
N LEU A 184 2.40 -1.45 -10.81
CA LEU A 184 1.52 -1.00 -11.88
C LEU A 184 2.09 -1.48 -13.22
N ASN A 185 1.35 -2.34 -13.91
CA ASN A 185 1.71 -2.84 -15.25
C ASN A 185 1.42 -1.79 -16.34
N PRO A 186 1.98 -1.94 -17.54
CA PRO A 186 1.62 -1.08 -18.67
C PRO A 186 0.11 -1.02 -18.89
N GLY A 187 -0.44 0.19 -18.98
CA GLY A 187 -1.88 0.44 -19.13
C GLY A 187 -2.67 0.49 -17.83
N ALA A 188 -2.09 0.06 -16.70
CA ALA A 188 -2.73 0.20 -15.39
C ALA A 188 -2.84 1.65 -14.95
N THR A 189 -3.82 1.93 -14.08
CA THR A 189 -3.98 3.22 -13.42
C THR A 189 -4.09 3.03 -11.91
N ALA A 190 -3.37 3.84 -11.14
CA ALA A 190 -3.55 3.95 -9.71
C ALA A 190 -3.81 5.40 -9.32
N ASN A 191 -4.91 5.62 -8.62
CA ASN A 191 -5.23 6.87 -7.95
C ASN A 191 -5.15 6.59 -6.44
N ILE A 192 -4.15 7.15 -5.79
CA ILE A 192 -3.88 6.91 -4.37
C ILE A 192 -3.94 8.25 -3.66
N ASP A 193 -4.93 8.40 -2.80
CA ASP A 193 -5.14 9.59 -2.00
C ASP A 193 -5.19 9.27 -0.51
N ASN A 194 -4.53 10.07 0.31
CA ASN A 194 -4.47 9.92 1.76
C ASN A 194 -4.10 8.49 2.22
N ALA A 195 -2.99 7.96 1.71
CA ALA A 195 -2.45 6.66 2.08
C ALA A 195 -1.13 6.76 2.86
N ILE A 196 -0.86 5.76 3.71
CA ILE A 196 0.45 5.52 4.34
C ILE A 196 0.99 4.20 3.81
N ILE A 197 2.16 4.25 3.16
CA ILE A 197 2.82 3.08 2.55
C ILE A 197 4.19 2.89 3.19
N LYS A 198 4.35 1.79 3.95
CA LYS A 198 5.58 1.56 4.72
C LYS A 198 6.01 0.08 4.74
N TYR A 199 7.33 -0.13 4.92
CA TYR A 199 8.00 -1.43 5.04
C TYR A 199 8.04 -2.28 3.76
N GLY A 200 7.63 -1.75 2.60
CA GLY A 200 7.74 -2.40 1.31
C GLY A 200 9.06 -2.12 0.58
N GLY A 201 9.13 -2.52 -0.68
CA GLY A 201 10.26 -2.20 -1.55
C GLY A 201 11.45 -3.14 -1.36
N TYR A 202 11.30 -4.38 -1.74
CA TYR A 202 12.27 -5.45 -1.52
C TYR A 202 13.50 -5.38 -2.46
N THR A 203 14.66 -5.74 -1.95
CA THR A 203 15.90 -5.85 -2.73
C THR A 203 16.45 -7.27 -2.64
N GLN A 204 16.62 -7.94 -3.78
CA GLN A 204 17.25 -9.26 -3.85
C GLN A 204 18.07 -9.40 -5.15
N TYR A 205 19.29 -9.92 -5.04
CA TYR A 205 20.15 -10.29 -6.17
C TYR A 205 20.24 -9.21 -7.27
N TYR A 206 20.50 -7.94 -6.87
CA TYR A 206 20.58 -6.79 -7.80
C TYR A 206 19.23 -6.39 -8.47
N THR A 207 18.12 -6.99 -8.07
CA THR A 207 16.79 -6.55 -8.47
C THR A 207 16.25 -5.63 -7.37
N TYR A 208 16.00 -4.39 -7.74
CA TYR A 208 15.51 -3.37 -6.82
C TYR A 208 14.02 -3.11 -7.07
N TYR A 209 13.23 -3.21 -6.01
CA TYR A 209 11.82 -2.84 -6.03
C TYR A 209 11.60 -1.59 -5.18
N GLY A 210 10.84 -0.64 -5.71
CA GLY A 210 10.24 0.42 -4.91
C GLY A 210 9.02 -0.09 -4.14
N ALA A 211 8.61 0.63 -3.12
CA ALA A 211 7.30 0.38 -2.52
C ALA A 211 6.19 0.50 -3.58
N ILE A 212 6.37 1.43 -4.53
CA ILE A 212 5.58 1.49 -5.77
C ILE A 212 6.51 1.34 -6.97
N ASN A 213 6.27 0.34 -7.83
CA ASN A 213 6.89 0.21 -9.14
C ASN A 213 5.89 0.61 -10.21
N ASN A 214 6.16 1.68 -10.93
CA ASN A 214 5.23 2.20 -11.92
C ASN A 214 5.69 1.95 -13.37
N LYS A 215 4.85 1.26 -14.14
CA LYS A 215 4.93 1.17 -15.61
C LYS A 215 3.64 1.68 -16.28
N GLY A 216 2.67 2.12 -15.50
CA GLY A 216 1.36 2.64 -15.91
C GLY A 216 1.20 4.13 -15.61
N ASN A 217 0.03 4.49 -15.09
CA ASN A 217 -0.30 5.85 -14.66
C ASN A 217 -0.50 5.88 -13.14
N LEU A 218 0.28 6.68 -12.44
CA LEU A 218 0.19 6.89 -10.99
C LEU A 218 -0.19 8.33 -10.68
N ASN A 219 -1.28 8.53 -9.95
CA ASN A 219 -1.60 9.76 -9.25
C ASN A 219 -1.49 9.48 -7.74
N LEU A 220 -0.57 10.15 -7.07
CA LEU A 220 -0.31 9.97 -5.63
C LEU A 220 -0.43 11.32 -4.93
N THR A 221 -1.42 11.45 -4.07
CA THR A 221 -1.75 12.72 -3.43
C THR A 221 -1.93 12.57 -1.93
N ASN A 222 -1.61 13.62 -1.17
CA ASN A 222 -1.85 13.71 0.27
C ASN A 222 -1.35 12.50 1.08
N SER A 223 -0.33 11.80 0.60
CA SER A 223 0.08 10.49 1.08
C SER A 223 1.45 10.51 1.75
N GLU A 224 1.84 9.41 2.36
CA GLU A 224 3.13 9.23 2.99
C GLU A 224 3.75 7.90 2.56
N LEU A 225 4.94 7.97 1.95
CA LEU A 225 5.82 6.84 1.69
C LEU A 225 7.00 6.96 2.62
N THR A 226 7.13 6.02 3.56
CA THR A 226 8.20 6.08 4.56
C THR A 226 8.67 4.68 4.95
N LYS A 227 9.92 4.57 5.42
CA LYS A 227 10.51 3.32 5.92
C LYS A 227 10.41 2.15 4.94
N ASN A 228 10.41 2.41 3.64
CA ASN A 228 10.47 1.36 2.64
C ASN A 228 11.94 1.01 2.30
N GLY A 229 12.16 -0.10 1.60
CA GLY A 229 13.48 -0.65 1.33
C GLY A 229 14.31 0.16 0.34
N ALA A 230 14.51 -0.35 -0.88
CA ALA A 230 15.40 0.27 -1.85
C ALA A 230 14.90 1.65 -2.29
N TYR A 231 13.71 1.72 -2.85
CA TYR A 231 13.14 2.95 -3.36
C TYR A 231 11.74 3.20 -2.79
N GLY A 232 11.38 4.47 -2.58
CA GLY A 232 9.99 4.83 -2.35
C GLY A 232 9.17 4.57 -3.61
N ILE A 233 9.57 5.19 -4.73
CA ILE A 233 8.94 5.00 -6.04
C ILE A 233 10.01 4.66 -7.09
N TYR A 234 9.79 3.60 -7.84
CA TYR A 234 10.58 3.26 -9.02
C TYR A 234 9.73 3.46 -10.28
N GLN A 235 9.97 4.55 -10.99
CA GLN A 235 9.32 4.89 -12.24
C GLN A 235 10.06 4.20 -13.40
N LEU A 236 9.48 3.15 -13.93
CA LEU A 236 10.05 2.32 -14.99
C LEU A 236 9.55 2.71 -16.39
N ALA A 237 8.27 3.09 -16.47
CA ALA A 237 7.61 3.57 -17.70
C ALA A 237 6.35 4.35 -17.32
N GLY A 238 5.61 4.89 -18.31
CA GLY A 238 4.34 5.57 -18.08
C GLY A 238 4.48 6.92 -17.41
N ARG A 239 3.53 7.29 -16.55
CA ARG A 239 3.47 8.62 -15.93
C ARG A 239 3.25 8.54 -14.43
N SER A 240 3.87 9.46 -13.69
CA SER A 240 3.52 9.72 -12.29
C SER A 240 3.29 11.20 -12.06
N ASN A 241 2.21 11.50 -11.34
CA ASN A 241 1.94 12.80 -10.76
C ASN A 241 1.89 12.65 -9.24
N ILE A 242 2.77 13.36 -8.53
CA ILE A 242 2.90 13.28 -7.08
C ILE A 242 2.68 14.68 -6.53
N ASP A 243 1.73 14.82 -5.62
CA ASP A 243 1.40 16.11 -5.01
C ASP A 243 1.15 15.96 -3.49
N LYS A 244 1.59 16.93 -2.70
CA LYS A 244 1.37 16.97 -1.23
C LYS A 244 1.72 15.66 -0.52
N THR A 245 2.81 15.03 -0.91
CA THR A 245 3.22 13.71 -0.42
C THR A 245 4.54 13.78 0.34
N ILE A 246 4.66 13.01 1.42
CA ILE A 246 5.91 12.84 2.17
C ILE A 246 6.63 11.61 1.61
N ILE A 247 7.92 11.76 1.27
CA ILE A 247 8.78 10.69 0.76
C ILE A 247 10.08 10.69 1.57
N SER A 248 10.19 9.77 2.52
CA SER A 248 11.29 9.78 3.49
C SER A 248 11.74 8.40 3.93
N GLU A 249 12.94 8.31 4.47
CA GLU A 249 13.51 7.11 5.09
C GLU A 249 13.68 5.91 4.13
N HIS A 250 13.86 6.16 2.82
CA HIS A 250 14.25 5.15 1.82
C HIS A 250 15.76 5.13 1.60
N TYR A 251 16.29 4.17 0.85
CA TYR A 251 17.64 4.30 0.31
C TYR A 251 17.66 5.41 -0.75
N LEU A 252 16.76 5.37 -1.74
CA LEU A 252 16.45 6.45 -2.69
C LEU A 252 14.96 6.77 -2.62
N GLY A 253 14.59 8.06 -2.57
CA GLY A 253 13.18 8.45 -2.52
C GLY A 253 12.43 8.07 -3.80
N ILE A 254 12.79 8.67 -4.92
CA ILE A 254 12.22 8.42 -6.25
C ILE A 254 13.34 8.13 -7.23
N VAL A 255 13.18 7.10 -8.05
CA VAL A 255 14.08 6.78 -9.16
C VAL A 255 13.29 6.77 -10.46
N LEU A 256 13.70 7.60 -11.42
CA LEU A 256 13.23 7.57 -12.79
C LEU A 256 14.24 6.81 -13.65
N SER A 257 13.82 5.67 -14.19
CA SER A 257 14.67 4.81 -15.05
C SER A 257 14.92 5.43 -16.42
N THR A 258 15.83 4.85 -17.18
CA THR A 258 16.30 5.34 -18.50
C THR A 258 15.25 5.36 -19.61
N GLY A 259 14.07 4.79 -19.40
CA GLY A 259 12.99 4.71 -20.38
C GLY A 259 12.27 6.04 -20.63
N SER A 260 11.32 6.01 -21.57
CA SER A 260 10.44 7.16 -21.87
C SER A 260 9.32 7.26 -20.85
N SER A 261 9.61 7.81 -19.68
CA SER A 261 8.64 8.02 -18.61
C SER A 261 8.57 9.49 -18.22
N PHE A 262 7.47 9.89 -17.62
CA PHE A 262 7.23 11.25 -17.17
C PHE A 262 6.92 11.27 -15.69
N LEU A 263 7.51 12.22 -14.97
CA LEU A 263 7.30 12.39 -13.54
C LEU A 263 7.18 13.88 -13.21
N THR A 264 6.16 14.22 -12.45
CA THR A 264 6.04 15.52 -11.79
C THR A 264 5.89 15.32 -10.29
N VAL A 265 6.52 16.18 -9.50
CA VAL A 265 6.46 16.13 -8.03
C VAL A 265 6.32 17.54 -7.51
N HIS A 266 5.22 17.88 -6.87
CA HIS A 266 4.96 19.22 -6.38
C HIS A 266 4.44 19.22 -4.94
N ASN A 267 4.61 20.34 -4.25
CA ASN A 267 4.06 20.60 -2.90
C ASN A 267 4.36 19.48 -1.89
N SER A 268 5.41 18.70 -2.14
CA SER A 268 5.76 17.48 -1.41
C SER A 268 6.99 17.70 -0.53
N SER A 269 7.17 16.82 0.45
CA SER A 269 8.33 16.84 1.35
C SER A 269 9.22 15.64 1.09
N ILE A 270 10.43 15.87 0.61
CA ILE A 270 11.39 14.82 0.24
C ILE A 270 12.64 15.01 1.11
N PHE A 271 12.84 14.14 2.10
CA PHE A 271 13.91 14.30 3.07
C PHE A 271 14.28 12.99 3.78
N ASN A 272 15.42 12.96 4.46
CA ASN A 272 15.89 11.80 5.23
C ASN A 272 15.99 10.48 4.42
N ASN A 273 16.11 10.54 3.09
CA ASN A 273 16.48 9.37 2.32
C ASN A 273 18.00 9.19 2.38
N ILE A 274 18.47 7.95 2.47
CA ILE A 274 19.88 7.64 2.78
C ILE A 274 20.83 8.22 1.73
N SER A 275 20.48 8.14 0.45
CA SER A 275 21.32 8.64 -0.64
C SER A 275 20.69 9.88 -1.28
N HIS A 276 19.71 9.73 -2.15
CA HIS A 276 19.11 10.84 -2.88
C HIS A 276 17.58 10.87 -2.70
N GLY A 277 17.01 12.07 -2.71
CA GLY A 277 15.56 12.26 -2.76
C GLY A 277 14.98 11.89 -4.10
N ILE A 278 15.61 12.37 -5.19
CA ILE A 278 15.23 12.03 -6.56
C ILE A 278 16.48 11.70 -7.37
N VAL A 279 16.44 10.60 -8.12
CA VAL A 279 17.44 10.21 -9.11
C VAL A 279 16.76 10.11 -10.47
N ASN A 280 17.17 10.96 -11.41
CA ASN A 280 16.71 10.93 -12.79
C ASN A 280 17.81 10.35 -13.70
N LEU A 281 17.57 9.12 -14.19
CA LEU A 281 18.44 8.44 -15.15
C LEU A 281 17.93 8.56 -16.60
N SER A 282 16.78 9.22 -16.79
CA SER A 282 16.19 9.41 -18.12
C SER A 282 16.68 10.69 -18.79
N PRO A 283 16.50 10.82 -20.11
CA PRO A 283 16.80 12.08 -20.81
C PRO A 283 15.74 13.17 -20.54
N ASN A 284 14.58 12.83 -19.99
CA ASN A 284 13.50 13.76 -19.73
C ASN A 284 13.78 14.63 -18.50
N ILE A 285 13.20 15.81 -18.48
CA ILE A 285 13.25 16.70 -17.31
C ILE A 285 12.16 16.26 -16.32
N ILE A 286 12.50 16.13 -15.06
CA ILE A 286 11.55 16.03 -13.97
C ILE A 286 11.20 17.44 -13.48
N ASP A 287 9.92 17.78 -13.45
CA ASP A 287 9.46 18.97 -12.75
C ASP A 287 9.19 18.62 -11.28
N ALA A 288 10.11 19.06 -10.42
CA ALA A 288 10.06 18.90 -8.97
C ALA A 288 10.11 20.26 -8.26
N THR A 289 9.47 21.26 -8.83
CA THR A 289 9.34 22.60 -8.23
C THR A 289 8.37 22.59 -7.04
N ASN A 290 8.48 23.59 -6.18
CA ASN A 290 7.61 23.77 -5.01
C ASN A 290 7.63 22.61 -4.01
N ASN A 291 8.78 21.93 -3.83
CA ASN A 291 8.94 20.89 -2.84
C ASN A 291 9.81 21.35 -1.66
N TRP A 292 9.60 20.74 -0.51
CA TRP A 292 10.46 20.83 0.65
C TRP A 292 11.53 19.74 0.62
N TRP A 293 12.79 20.12 0.77
CA TRP A 293 13.95 19.22 0.66
C TRP A 293 14.63 18.91 2.01
N GLY A 294 13.98 19.22 3.12
CA GLY A 294 14.52 19.01 4.45
C GLY A 294 15.34 20.20 5.00
N ASP A 295 15.66 21.20 4.17
CA ASP A 295 16.37 22.41 4.55
C ASP A 295 15.91 23.63 3.74
N ASN A 296 15.90 24.83 4.36
CA ASN A 296 15.52 26.07 3.68
C ASN A 296 16.43 26.46 2.52
N SER A 297 17.70 25.99 2.52
CA SER A 297 18.64 26.24 1.45
C SER A 297 18.37 25.42 0.17
N GLY A 298 17.35 24.59 0.18
CA GLY A 298 16.97 23.73 -0.95
C GLY A 298 17.81 22.46 -1.09
N PRO A 299 17.64 21.71 -2.19
CA PRO A 299 18.31 20.44 -2.38
C PRO A 299 19.83 20.61 -2.58
N THR A 300 20.60 19.62 -2.17
CA THR A 300 22.02 19.49 -2.49
C THR A 300 22.19 19.03 -3.94
N THR A 301 22.81 19.87 -4.78
CA THR A 301 23.09 19.57 -6.19
C THR A 301 24.20 20.49 -6.70
N PRO A 302 24.95 20.14 -7.77
CA PRO A 302 25.97 21.01 -8.34
C PRO A 302 25.48 22.40 -8.76
N SER A 303 24.21 22.53 -9.12
CA SER A 303 23.59 23.83 -9.49
C SER A 303 23.08 24.63 -8.27
N ASN A 304 23.15 24.10 -7.05
CA ASN A 304 22.82 24.76 -5.80
C ASN A 304 23.93 24.51 -4.76
N LEU A 305 25.07 25.18 -4.91
CA LEU A 305 26.26 25.00 -4.06
C LEU A 305 26.05 25.25 -2.57
N GLY A 306 25.02 26.02 -2.22
CA GLY A 306 24.64 26.31 -0.82
C GLY A 306 23.58 25.36 -0.26
N GLY A 307 23.04 24.46 -1.05
CA GLY A 307 21.97 23.55 -0.67
C GLY A 307 22.43 22.50 0.36
N LYS A 308 21.68 22.38 1.45
CA LYS A 308 21.90 21.43 2.54
C LYS A 308 20.79 20.40 2.67
N GLY A 309 19.72 20.56 1.91
CA GLY A 309 18.61 19.62 1.89
C GLY A 309 18.95 18.34 1.16
N GLN A 310 17.97 17.47 1.02
CA GLN A 310 18.10 16.17 0.37
C GLN A 310 18.75 16.28 -1.00
N SER A 311 19.75 15.46 -1.27
CA SER A 311 20.43 15.49 -2.55
C SER A 311 19.56 14.99 -3.71
N ILE A 312 19.79 15.54 -4.89
CA ILE A 312 19.15 15.16 -6.14
C ILE A 312 20.19 14.89 -7.22
N TYR A 313 19.85 14.02 -8.19
CA TYR A 313 20.74 13.67 -9.28
C TYR A 313 20.00 13.63 -10.63
N GLY A 314 20.63 14.17 -11.67
CA GLY A 314 20.14 14.18 -13.04
C GLY A 314 19.38 15.47 -13.40
N ASN A 315 18.64 15.42 -14.49
CA ASN A 315 17.95 16.60 -15.04
C ASN A 315 16.63 16.88 -14.32
N ILE A 316 16.66 17.76 -13.31
CA ILE A 316 15.54 18.05 -12.40
C ILE A 316 15.38 19.56 -12.24
N LEU A 317 14.17 20.06 -12.54
CA LEU A 317 13.74 21.41 -12.15
C LEU A 317 13.31 21.35 -10.68
N TYR A 318 13.99 22.06 -9.80
CA TYR A 318 13.71 22.10 -8.37
C TYR A 318 13.40 23.48 -7.82
N ASP A 319 13.66 24.52 -8.62
CA ASP A 319 13.45 25.93 -8.24
C ASP A 319 12.15 26.48 -8.87
N PRO A 320 11.27 27.10 -8.10
CA PRO A 320 11.38 27.39 -6.68
C PRO A 320 11.14 26.17 -5.78
N TRP A 321 11.65 26.23 -4.53
CA TRP A 321 11.37 25.24 -3.49
C TRP A 321 10.72 25.87 -2.26
N ILE A 322 10.06 25.08 -1.44
CA ILE A 322 9.47 25.52 -0.17
C ILE A 322 10.60 25.88 0.79
N GLY A 323 10.51 27.07 1.41
CA GLY A 323 11.53 27.61 2.31
C GLY A 323 12.57 28.51 1.63
N LYS A 324 12.55 28.62 0.30
CA LYS A 324 13.40 29.59 -0.42
C LYS A 324 12.98 30.99 -0.02
N THR A 325 13.86 31.70 0.69
CA THR A 325 13.67 33.14 0.94
C THR A 325 13.84 33.90 -0.36
N SER A 326 12.84 34.65 -0.80
CA SER A 326 13.01 35.61 -1.87
C SER A 326 14.17 36.53 -1.52
N PRO A 327 15.14 36.80 -2.43
CA PRO A 327 16.11 37.84 -2.18
C PRO A 327 15.33 39.11 -1.84
N ASN A 328 15.63 39.71 -0.69
CA ASN A 328 15.00 40.93 -0.21
C ASN A 328 14.80 41.91 -1.39
N ARG A 329 13.58 42.22 -1.75
CA ARG A 329 13.30 43.47 -2.42
C ARG A 329 13.77 44.56 -1.45
N ALA A 330 14.85 45.24 -1.78
CA ALA A 330 15.23 46.44 -1.09
C ALA A 330 13.97 47.29 -0.93
N PRO A 331 13.70 47.87 0.28
CA PRO A 331 12.56 48.75 0.46
C PRO A 331 12.67 49.87 -0.56
N ILE A 332 11.65 50.04 -1.41
CA ILE A 332 11.54 51.19 -2.27
C ILE A 332 11.28 52.33 -1.29
N LEU A 333 12.32 53.10 -0.98
CA LEU A 333 12.21 54.34 -0.23
C LEU A 333 11.35 55.29 -1.08
N SER A 334 10.11 55.50 -0.69
CA SER A 334 9.19 56.51 -1.20
C SER A 334 9.57 57.88 -0.69
#